data_012ddd68f1e4c887bdcfd3213b32fcf6
#
_entry.id   012ddd68f1e4c887bdcfd3213b32fcf6
#
_cell.length_a   1.000
_cell.length_b   1.000
_cell.length_c   1.000
_cell.angle_alpha   90.00
_cell.angle_beta   90.00
_cell.angle_gamma   90.00
#
_symmetry.space_group_name_H-M   'P 1'
#
loop_
_entity.id
_entity.type
_entity.pdbx_description
1 polymer ?
#
loop_
_entity_poly.entity_id
_entity_poly.type
_entity_poly.pdbx_seq_one_letter_code
_entity_poly.pdbx_strand_id
1 'polypeptide(L)'
;MDFSEKKFVPVMITPFNLKAKVDLDAVSRLVDFYLAAGVKGLFANCLSSEMYSITEDERLELTRHIVKYVDGRVPIVATGSFGLSIEDKAEFTKKIHDTGVNAVILITGHYANVDDSDEILLRNFERMLKYTPGVPLGTYECPAPYKRILSAEVFKTLVATDRFVYHKDTSIALDQVRAKLEVLKGDSRLEFYDAHTPNAMYSLQMGAKGMSSISGNFYPEILVWMCDNATNPDKQKEVEWLQSELTKVDPLIHIAYPMSAKYFLRKRGLPTRTISRAHALELTPEQKQTLDNIHGRFVHWCETLQIQMVDVDEVMAPKMPLDPAI
;
A
#
# COMPACT_ATOMS: atom_id res chain seq x y z
N MET A 1 -10.28 9.65 18.10
CA MET A 1 -9.44 9.62 16.88
C MET A 1 -9.76 10.86 16.07
N ASP A 2 -8.76 11.60 15.66
CA ASP A 2 -8.98 12.74 14.77
C ASP A 2 -9.30 12.21 13.36
N PHE A 3 -10.58 12.23 12.99
CA PHE A 3 -11.07 11.77 11.70
C PHE A 3 -10.71 12.71 10.55
N SER A 4 -10.12 13.88 10.84
CA SER A 4 -9.67 14.85 9.85
C SER A 4 -8.33 14.46 9.22
N GLU A 5 -7.44 13.76 9.92
CA GLU A 5 -6.11 13.39 9.43
C GLU A 5 -6.21 12.40 8.26
N LYS A 6 -5.70 12.81 7.10
CA LYS A 6 -5.54 11.91 5.96
C LYS A 6 -4.22 11.16 6.06
N LYS A 7 -4.16 9.94 5.48
CA LYS A 7 -3.02 9.05 5.64
C LYS A 7 -2.46 8.60 4.29
N PHE A 8 -1.15 8.58 4.17
CA PHE A 8 -0.53 7.83 3.10
C PHE A 8 0.02 6.50 3.64
N VAL A 9 -0.37 5.38 2.99
CA VAL A 9 0.00 4.01 3.35
C VAL A 9 0.64 3.35 2.13
N PRO A 10 1.98 3.39 1.98
CA PRO A 10 2.66 2.80 0.84
C PRO A 10 2.49 1.28 0.79
N VAL A 11 2.36 0.76 -0.43
CA VAL A 11 2.39 -0.68 -0.75
C VAL A 11 3.84 -1.10 -0.89
N MET A 12 4.41 -1.70 0.14
CA MET A 12 5.84 -1.99 0.20
C MET A 12 6.28 -2.94 -0.91
N ILE A 13 7.41 -2.63 -1.56
CA ILE A 13 8.13 -3.60 -2.40
C ILE A 13 9.00 -4.52 -1.53
N THR A 14 9.40 -5.67 -2.07
CA THR A 14 10.34 -6.58 -1.41
C THR A 14 11.73 -6.46 -2.06
N PRO A 15 12.73 -5.94 -1.35
CA PRO A 15 14.13 -6.05 -1.76
C PRO A 15 14.60 -7.50 -1.78
N PHE A 16 15.37 -7.88 -2.80
CA PHE A 16 16.03 -9.18 -2.90
C PHE A 16 17.54 -9.00 -3.01
N ASN A 17 18.30 -9.93 -2.42
CA ASN A 17 19.74 -10.00 -2.51
C ASN A 17 20.19 -10.66 -3.86
N LEU A 18 21.50 -10.77 -4.11
CA LEU A 18 22.04 -11.34 -5.34
C LEU A 18 21.66 -12.81 -5.57
N LYS A 19 21.21 -13.53 -4.53
CA LYS A 19 20.71 -14.91 -4.62
C LYS A 19 19.18 -14.95 -4.75
N ALA A 20 18.55 -13.82 -5.07
CA ALA A 20 17.09 -13.64 -5.13
C ALA A 20 16.35 -14.05 -3.85
N LYS A 21 17.01 -14.05 -2.69
CA LYS A 21 16.36 -14.21 -1.38
C LYS A 21 15.92 -12.86 -0.85
N VAL A 22 14.87 -12.84 -0.01
CA VAL A 22 14.43 -11.64 0.69
C VAL A 22 15.60 -11.04 1.47
N ASP A 23 15.83 -9.74 1.29
CA ASP A 23 16.91 -8.99 1.93
C ASP A 23 16.31 -8.18 3.09
N LEU A 24 16.28 -8.78 4.28
CA LEU A 24 15.64 -8.18 5.45
C LEU A 24 16.33 -6.90 5.92
N ASP A 25 17.65 -6.77 5.73
CA ASP A 25 18.36 -5.54 6.06
C ASP A 25 17.93 -4.40 5.14
N ALA A 26 17.81 -4.67 3.83
CA ALA A 26 17.29 -3.70 2.88
C ALA A 26 15.79 -3.38 3.12
N VAL A 27 15.00 -4.35 3.60
CA VAL A 27 13.61 -4.12 4.06
C VAL A 27 13.59 -3.12 5.23
N SER A 28 14.47 -3.29 6.23
CA SER A 28 14.58 -2.37 7.36
C SER A 28 14.89 -0.93 6.90
N ARG A 29 15.85 -0.76 5.96
CA ARG A 29 16.17 0.55 5.39
C ARG A 29 14.99 1.16 4.64
N LEU A 30 14.23 0.34 3.91
CA LEU A 30 13.03 0.78 3.21
C LEU A 30 11.94 1.23 4.19
N VAL A 31 11.77 0.54 5.34
CA VAL A 31 10.88 0.98 6.42
C VAL A 31 11.31 2.35 6.96
N ASP A 32 12.60 2.51 7.27
CA ASP A 32 13.13 3.78 7.76
C ASP A 32 12.89 4.92 6.77
N PHE A 33 13.09 4.65 5.48
CA PHE A 33 12.83 5.61 4.41
C PHE A 33 11.35 6.05 4.37
N TYR A 34 10.40 5.10 4.44
CA TYR A 34 8.98 5.47 4.48
C TYR A 34 8.62 6.26 5.73
N LEU A 35 9.13 5.86 6.89
CA LEU A 35 8.86 6.57 8.14
C LEU A 35 9.45 7.98 8.14
N ALA A 36 10.65 8.16 7.60
CA ALA A 36 11.27 9.47 7.42
C ALA A 36 10.47 10.38 6.46
N ALA A 37 9.80 9.78 5.46
CA ALA A 37 8.89 10.50 4.57
C ALA A 37 7.56 10.91 5.24
N GLY A 38 7.30 10.46 6.47
CA GLY A 38 6.10 10.83 7.23
C GLY A 38 4.86 9.98 6.95
N VAL A 39 5.02 8.76 6.39
CA VAL A 39 3.87 7.87 6.13
C VAL A 39 3.14 7.50 7.43
N LYS A 40 1.83 7.25 7.34
CA LYS A 40 0.97 6.99 8.49
C LYS A 40 0.51 5.52 8.60
N GLY A 41 1.18 4.63 7.91
CA GLY A 41 0.96 3.19 7.93
C GLY A 41 1.77 2.49 6.85
N LEU A 42 1.81 1.16 6.87
CA LEU A 42 2.53 0.34 5.88
C LEU A 42 1.65 -0.83 5.43
N PHE A 43 1.64 -1.12 4.13
CA PHE A 43 1.06 -2.35 3.60
C PHE A 43 2.22 -3.32 3.25
N ALA A 44 2.53 -4.21 4.20
CA ALA A 44 3.77 -4.99 4.23
C ALA A 44 3.83 -6.11 3.19
N ASN A 45 2.77 -6.90 3.05
CA ASN A 45 2.71 -8.04 2.12
C ASN A 45 1.56 -7.83 1.15
N CYS A 46 1.85 -7.37 -0.07
CA CYS A 46 0.87 -7.01 -1.10
C CYS A 46 1.39 -7.37 -2.50
N LEU A 47 0.66 -7.02 -3.55
CA LEU A 47 1.10 -7.28 -4.93
C LEU A 47 2.47 -6.66 -5.24
N SER A 48 2.72 -5.44 -4.76
CA SER A 48 4.01 -4.75 -4.89
C SER A 48 5.16 -5.49 -4.21
N SER A 49 4.86 -6.25 -3.15
CA SER A 49 5.83 -7.10 -2.45
C SER A 49 6.15 -8.40 -3.19
N GLU A 50 5.62 -8.57 -4.40
CA GLU A 50 5.75 -9.81 -5.18
C GLU A 50 5.20 -11.04 -4.42
N MET A 51 4.09 -10.85 -3.69
CA MET A 51 3.53 -11.82 -2.75
C MET A 51 3.20 -13.19 -3.36
N TYR A 52 2.96 -13.27 -4.68
CA TYR A 52 2.74 -14.54 -5.38
C TYR A 52 4.03 -15.26 -5.76
N SER A 53 5.18 -14.59 -5.69
CA SER A 53 6.51 -15.10 -6.07
C SER A 53 7.40 -15.41 -4.87
N ILE A 54 6.90 -15.22 -3.65
CA ILE A 54 7.55 -15.61 -2.39
C ILE A 54 6.76 -16.72 -1.72
N THR A 55 7.44 -17.58 -0.95
CA THR A 55 6.82 -18.72 -0.27
C THR A 55 5.94 -18.28 0.90
N GLU A 56 5.16 -19.21 1.45
CA GLU A 56 4.38 -18.96 2.68
C GLU A 56 5.29 -18.53 3.83
N ASP A 57 6.38 -19.26 4.06
CA ASP A 57 7.34 -18.95 5.12
C ASP A 57 7.98 -17.57 4.93
N GLU A 58 8.35 -17.23 3.71
CA GLU A 58 8.90 -15.90 3.38
C GLU A 58 7.88 -14.77 3.61
N ARG A 59 6.58 -14.98 3.32
CA ARG A 59 5.52 -14.00 3.63
C ARG A 59 5.41 -13.76 5.13
N LEU A 60 5.44 -14.84 5.92
CA LEU A 60 5.37 -14.77 7.37
C LEU A 60 6.63 -14.13 7.97
N GLU A 61 7.81 -14.52 7.50
CA GLU A 61 9.08 -13.96 7.95
C GLU A 61 9.19 -12.46 7.63
N LEU A 62 8.89 -12.07 6.38
CA LEU A 62 8.88 -10.67 5.93
C LEU A 62 7.92 -9.83 6.78
N THR A 63 6.69 -10.31 6.96
CA THR A 63 5.67 -9.56 7.73
C THR A 63 6.09 -9.43 9.20
N ARG A 64 6.55 -10.51 9.83
CA ARG A 64 7.03 -10.48 11.21
C ARG A 64 8.23 -9.56 11.38
N HIS A 65 9.17 -9.59 10.44
CA HIS A 65 10.33 -8.69 10.45
C HIS A 65 9.90 -7.23 10.41
N ILE A 66 8.99 -6.86 9.49
CA ILE A 66 8.49 -5.48 9.36
C ILE A 66 7.76 -5.06 10.65
N VAL A 67 6.87 -5.90 11.19
CA VAL A 67 6.14 -5.59 12.44
C VAL A 67 7.12 -5.34 13.59
N LYS A 68 8.08 -6.24 13.77
CA LYS A 68 9.10 -6.11 14.82
C LYS A 68 9.95 -4.85 14.63
N TYR A 69 10.35 -4.56 13.39
CA TYR A 69 11.21 -3.42 13.10
C TYR A 69 10.48 -2.07 13.24
N VAL A 70 9.22 -2.02 12.83
CA VAL A 70 8.37 -0.82 12.99
C VAL A 70 8.07 -0.52 14.46
N ASP A 71 7.97 -1.57 15.30
CA ASP A 71 7.80 -1.46 16.75
C ASP A 71 6.70 -0.45 17.16
N GLY A 72 5.52 -0.59 16.57
CA GLY A 72 4.35 0.23 16.88
C GLY A 72 4.37 1.69 16.41
N ARG A 73 5.43 2.16 15.72
CA ARG A 73 5.52 3.56 15.23
C ARG A 73 4.39 3.95 14.29
N VAL A 74 3.93 3.02 13.46
CA VAL A 74 2.76 3.18 12.57
C VAL A 74 2.00 1.86 12.46
N PRO A 75 0.69 1.88 12.11
CA PRO A 75 -0.04 0.65 11.86
C PRO A 75 0.44 -0.07 10.61
N ILE A 76 0.35 -1.41 10.65
CA ILE A 76 0.76 -2.30 9.55
C ILE A 76 -0.41 -3.17 9.15
N VAL A 77 -0.65 -3.27 7.84
CA VAL A 77 -1.57 -4.24 7.27
C VAL A 77 -0.81 -5.19 6.33
N ALA A 78 -1.27 -6.43 6.18
CA ALA A 78 -0.65 -7.40 5.29
C ALA A 78 -1.70 -8.34 4.70
N THR A 79 -1.50 -8.80 3.45
CA THR A 79 -2.38 -9.78 2.81
C THR A 79 -2.24 -11.15 3.46
N GLY A 80 -3.37 -11.73 3.85
CA GLY A 80 -3.43 -13.04 4.50
C GLY A 80 -4.45 -14.02 3.88
N SER A 81 -4.86 -13.81 2.63
CA SER A 81 -5.92 -14.61 1.98
C SER A 81 -5.39 -15.70 1.03
N PHE A 82 -4.27 -16.35 1.39
CA PHE A 82 -3.71 -17.45 0.61
C PHE A 82 -4.22 -18.81 1.11
N GLY A 83 -4.44 -19.75 0.18
CA GLY A 83 -4.94 -21.08 0.44
C GLY A 83 -5.89 -21.56 -0.68
N LEU A 84 -6.17 -22.84 -0.74
CA LEU A 84 -7.06 -23.44 -1.73
C LEU A 84 -8.53 -23.32 -1.30
N SER A 85 -8.84 -23.75 -0.09
CA SER A 85 -10.19 -23.65 0.51
C SER A 85 -10.35 -22.36 1.34
N ILE A 86 -11.57 -22.07 1.74
CA ILE A 86 -11.84 -20.96 2.70
C ILE A 86 -11.19 -21.24 4.05
N GLU A 87 -11.17 -22.50 4.45
CA GLU A 87 -10.52 -22.96 5.69
C GLU A 87 -9.01 -22.73 5.65
N ASP A 88 -8.32 -23.09 4.55
CA ASP A 88 -6.89 -22.83 4.38
C ASP A 88 -6.58 -21.33 4.42
N LYS A 89 -7.42 -20.53 3.73
CA LYS A 89 -7.30 -19.06 3.75
C LYS A 89 -7.46 -18.50 5.16
N ALA A 90 -8.40 -19.05 5.93
CA ALA A 90 -8.62 -18.62 7.31
C ALA A 90 -7.43 -18.99 8.23
N GLU A 91 -6.85 -20.18 8.05
CA GLU A 91 -5.65 -20.58 8.79
C GLU A 91 -4.46 -19.65 8.46
N PHE A 92 -4.25 -19.35 7.18
CA PHE A 92 -3.19 -18.42 6.80
C PHE A 92 -3.47 -17.00 7.29
N THR A 93 -4.74 -16.56 7.28
CA THR A 93 -5.17 -15.26 7.87
C THR A 93 -4.77 -15.18 9.34
N LYS A 94 -5.00 -16.24 10.12
CA LYS A 94 -4.59 -16.30 11.54
C LYS A 94 -3.07 -16.24 11.68
N LYS A 95 -2.31 -16.98 10.87
CA LYS A 95 -0.84 -16.95 10.89
C LYS A 95 -0.29 -15.53 10.60
N ILE A 96 -0.89 -14.80 9.66
CA ILE A 96 -0.52 -13.40 9.39
C ILE A 96 -0.91 -12.49 10.55
N HIS A 97 -2.09 -12.67 11.14
CA HIS A 97 -2.51 -11.91 12.32
C HIS A 97 -1.54 -12.11 13.50
N ASP A 98 -1.09 -13.35 13.71
CA ASP A 98 -0.14 -13.72 14.78
C ASP A 98 1.26 -13.11 14.58
N THR A 99 1.56 -12.53 13.44
CA THR A 99 2.78 -11.71 13.24
C THR A 99 2.70 -10.36 13.93
N GLY A 100 1.50 -9.93 14.37
CA GLY A 100 1.27 -8.65 15.06
C GLY A 100 0.78 -7.51 14.16
N VAL A 101 0.29 -7.80 12.96
CA VAL A 101 -0.32 -6.78 12.08
C VAL A 101 -1.63 -6.22 12.66
N ASN A 102 -1.94 -4.96 12.37
CA ASN A 102 -3.15 -4.29 12.85
C ASN A 102 -4.42 -4.78 12.13
N ALA A 103 -4.29 -5.22 10.86
CA ALA A 103 -5.37 -5.89 10.14
C ALA A 103 -4.82 -6.82 9.06
N VAL A 104 -5.55 -7.91 8.79
CA VAL A 104 -5.24 -8.85 7.71
C VAL A 104 -6.10 -8.55 6.50
N ILE A 105 -5.45 -8.37 5.35
CA ILE A 105 -6.11 -7.95 4.11
C ILE A 105 -6.51 -9.17 3.28
N LEU A 106 -7.77 -9.21 2.92
CA LEU A 106 -8.38 -10.23 2.07
C LEU A 106 -8.48 -9.71 0.63
N ILE A 107 -7.90 -10.45 -0.32
CA ILE A 107 -8.01 -10.14 -1.74
C ILE A 107 -9.41 -10.55 -2.21
N THR A 108 -10.19 -9.61 -2.72
CA THR A 108 -11.58 -9.86 -3.13
C THR A 108 -11.71 -10.96 -4.18
N GLY A 109 -10.79 -11.02 -5.16
CA GLY A 109 -10.73 -12.07 -6.18
C GLY A 109 -10.36 -13.48 -5.68
N HIS A 110 -10.00 -13.64 -4.39
CA HIS A 110 -9.77 -14.97 -3.79
C HIS A 110 -11.05 -15.62 -3.24
N TYR A 111 -12.19 -14.88 -3.21
CA TYR A 111 -13.43 -15.33 -2.56
C TYR A 111 -14.59 -15.57 -3.51
N ALA A 112 -14.44 -15.26 -4.78
CA ALA A 112 -15.39 -15.59 -5.82
C ALA A 112 -14.65 -15.66 -7.16
N ASN A 113 -15.11 -16.46 -8.13
CA ASN A 113 -14.57 -16.44 -9.49
C ASN A 113 -15.06 -15.20 -10.24
N VAL A 114 -14.49 -14.93 -11.42
CA VAL A 114 -14.82 -13.75 -12.23
C VAL A 114 -16.32 -13.69 -12.59
N ASP A 115 -16.91 -14.83 -12.86
CA ASP A 115 -18.33 -14.96 -13.26
C ASP A 115 -19.28 -15.27 -12.10
N ASP A 116 -18.75 -15.42 -10.87
CA ASP A 116 -19.58 -15.68 -9.70
C ASP A 116 -20.35 -14.43 -9.27
N SER A 117 -21.55 -14.62 -8.74
CA SER A 117 -22.38 -13.54 -8.23
C SER A 117 -21.83 -12.93 -6.94
N ASP A 118 -22.34 -11.76 -6.55
CA ASP A 118 -22.00 -11.11 -5.29
C ASP A 118 -22.51 -11.91 -4.05
N GLU A 119 -23.56 -12.72 -4.19
CA GLU A 119 -24.03 -13.61 -3.13
C GLU A 119 -23.00 -14.71 -2.81
N ILE A 120 -22.30 -15.24 -3.82
CA ILE A 120 -21.21 -16.21 -3.61
C ILE A 120 -20.06 -15.54 -2.86
N LEU A 121 -19.69 -14.35 -3.28
CA LEU A 121 -18.64 -13.55 -2.63
C LEU A 121 -18.99 -13.29 -1.15
N LEU A 122 -20.19 -12.81 -0.87
CA LEU A 122 -20.65 -12.51 0.50
C LEU A 122 -20.70 -13.78 1.37
N ARG A 123 -21.21 -14.90 0.84
CA ARG A 123 -21.22 -16.20 1.54
C ARG A 123 -19.82 -16.64 1.93
N ASN A 124 -18.83 -16.46 1.07
CA ASN A 124 -17.45 -16.82 1.36
C ASN A 124 -16.82 -15.86 2.38
N PHE A 125 -17.14 -14.58 2.36
CA PHE A 125 -16.75 -13.65 3.44
C PHE A 125 -17.39 -14.01 4.78
N GLU A 126 -18.67 -14.39 4.81
CA GLU A 126 -19.33 -14.87 6.04
C GLU A 126 -18.61 -16.10 6.63
N ARG A 127 -18.19 -17.05 5.77
CA ARG A 127 -17.39 -18.20 6.23
C ARG A 127 -16.04 -17.75 6.82
N MET A 128 -15.37 -16.80 6.16
CA MET A 128 -14.12 -16.23 6.69
C MET A 128 -14.32 -15.61 8.08
N LEU A 129 -15.38 -14.82 8.26
CA LEU A 129 -15.69 -14.20 9.56
C LEU A 129 -15.89 -15.23 10.65
N LYS A 130 -16.53 -16.37 10.35
CA LYS A 130 -16.74 -17.49 11.28
C LYS A 130 -15.43 -18.16 11.66
N TYR A 131 -14.51 -18.36 10.69
CA TYR A 131 -13.24 -19.05 10.92
C TYR A 131 -12.13 -18.16 11.51
N THR A 132 -12.33 -16.84 11.51
CA THR A 132 -11.35 -15.85 12.00
C THR A 132 -11.94 -14.96 13.11
N PRO A 133 -12.50 -15.53 14.21
CA PRO A 133 -13.12 -14.71 15.25
C PRO A 133 -12.09 -13.76 15.86
N GLY A 134 -12.48 -12.50 16.06
CA GLY A 134 -11.63 -11.46 16.67
C GLY A 134 -10.54 -10.87 15.80
N VAL A 135 -10.23 -11.45 14.63
CA VAL A 135 -9.19 -10.91 13.72
C VAL A 135 -9.71 -9.66 13.01
N PRO A 136 -9.06 -8.48 13.12
CA PRO A 136 -9.37 -7.33 12.31
C PRO A 136 -9.05 -7.60 10.83
N LEU A 137 -10.01 -7.35 9.95
CA LEU A 137 -9.90 -7.67 8.53
C LEU A 137 -9.91 -6.38 7.69
N GLY A 138 -9.38 -6.48 6.48
CA GLY A 138 -9.53 -5.50 5.43
C GLY A 138 -9.80 -6.17 4.09
N THR A 139 -10.13 -5.37 3.08
CA THR A 139 -10.30 -5.85 1.70
C THR A 139 -9.36 -5.12 0.75
N TYR A 140 -8.95 -5.84 -0.30
CA TYR A 140 -8.14 -5.31 -1.39
C TYR A 140 -8.66 -5.82 -2.73
N GLU A 141 -9.06 -4.91 -3.61
CA GLU A 141 -9.47 -5.20 -4.98
C GLU A 141 -8.21 -5.44 -5.85
N CYS A 142 -7.43 -6.45 -5.48
CA CYS A 142 -6.15 -6.77 -6.13
C CYS A 142 -6.37 -7.15 -7.61
N PRO A 143 -5.57 -6.61 -8.55
CA PRO A 143 -5.71 -6.96 -9.96
C PRO A 143 -5.27 -8.40 -10.29
N ALA A 144 -4.61 -9.10 -9.36
CA ALA A 144 -4.21 -10.49 -9.52
C ALA A 144 -4.87 -11.40 -8.48
N PRO A 145 -5.30 -12.62 -8.84
CA PRO A 145 -5.30 -13.21 -10.18
C PRO A 145 -6.23 -12.52 -11.18
N TYR A 146 -7.26 -11.85 -10.72
CA TYR A 146 -8.13 -10.95 -11.49
C TYR A 146 -8.73 -9.89 -10.56
N LYS A 147 -9.14 -8.76 -11.12
CA LYS A 147 -9.69 -7.64 -10.35
C LYS A 147 -11.19 -7.89 -10.08
N ARG A 148 -11.54 -8.12 -8.80
CA ARG A 148 -12.92 -8.16 -8.32
C ARG A 148 -13.25 -6.88 -7.58
N ILE A 149 -13.92 -5.94 -8.25
CA ILE A 149 -14.39 -4.70 -7.65
C ILE A 149 -15.60 -4.99 -6.76
N LEU A 150 -15.66 -4.42 -5.58
CA LEU A 150 -16.83 -4.48 -4.70
C LEU A 150 -17.88 -3.47 -5.17
N SER A 151 -19.11 -3.92 -5.36
CA SER A 151 -20.24 -3.00 -5.50
C SER A 151 -20.49 -2.24 -4.19
N ALA A 152 -21.15 -1.09 -4.24
CA ALA A 152 -21.51 -0.33 -3.04
C ALA A 152 -22.38 -1.16 -2.08
N GLU A 153 -23.24 -2.04 -2.59
CA GLU A 153 -24.09 -2.92 -1.79
C GLU A 153 -23.30 -4.01 -1.07
N VAL A 154 -22.35 -4.66 -1.75
CA VAL A 154 -21.42 -5.60 -1.11
C VAL A 154 -20.60 -4.88 -0.05
N PHE A 155 -20.06 -3.71 -0.39
CA PHE A 155 -19.25 -2.90 0.52
C PHE A 155 -20.05 -2.51 1.78
N LYS A 156 -21.30 -2.08 1.63
CA LYS A 156 -22.23 -1.79 2.72
C LYS A 156 -22.44 -3.00 3.64
N THR A 157 -22.62 -4.19 3.07
CA THR A 157 -22.77 -5.42 3.84
C THR A 157 -21.52 -5.72 4.66
N LEU A 158 -20.30 -5.52 4.10
CA LEU A 158 -19.06 -5.72 4.82
C LEU A 158 -18.87 -4.70 5.95
N VAL A 159 -19.16 -3.42 5.70
CA VAL A 159 -19.14 -2.35 6.71
C VAL A 159 -20.04 -2.69 7.90
N ALA A 160 -21.25 -3.19 7.64
CA ALA A 160 -22.22 -3.55 8.68
C ALA A 160 -21.75 -4.70 9.61
N THR A 161 -20.71 -5.45 9.25
CA THR A 161 -20.16 -6.51 10.12
C THR A 161 -19.30 -5.98 11.25
N ASP A 162 -18.85 -4.73 11.18
CA ASP A 162 -17.93 -4.06 12.13
C ASP A 162 -16.56 -4.81 12.28
N ARG A 163 -16.26 -5.72 11.35
CA ARG A 163 -15.03 -6.54 11.33
C ARG A 163 -14.00 -6.04 10.32
N PHE A 164 -14.44 -5.31 9.29
CA PHE A 164 -13.57 -4.73 8.29
C PHE A 164 -13.18 -3.33 8.70
N VAL A 165 -11.86 -3.10 8.84
CA VAL A 165 -11.28 -1.83 9.30
C VAL A 165 -10.45 -1.12 8.23
N TYR A 166 -10.23 -1.78 7.09
CA TYR A 166 -9.41 -1.28 5.98
C TYR A 166 -10.01 -1.69 4.64
N HIS A 167 -10.05 -0.77 3.67
CA HIS A 167 -10.38 -1.09 2.27
C HIS A 167 -9.40 -0.39 1.34
N LYS A 168 -8.79 -1.15 0.43
CA LYS A 168 -7.99 -0.60 -0.67
C LYS A 168 -8.77 -0.74 -1.98
N ASP A 169 -9.28 0.40 -2.45
CA ASP A 169 -9.96 0.54 -3.72
C ASP A 169 -8.98 0.57 -4.88
N THR A 170 -9.31 -0.13 -5.96
CA THR A 170 -8.58 -0.07 -7.23
C THR A 170 -9.52 0.06 -8.42
N SER A 171 -10.74 0.53 -8.18
CA SER A 171 -11.75 0.69 -9.24
C SER A 171 -11.34 1.69 -10.32
N ILE A 172 -10.45 2.65 -9.97
CA ILE A 172 -10.03 3.80 -10.81
C ILE A 172 -11.17 4.75 -11.23
N ALA A 173 -12.40 4.34 -11.12
CA ALA A 173 -13.60 5.09 -11.49
C ALA A 173 -14.11 5.92 -10.31
N LEU A 174 -14.08 7.24 -10.42
CA LEU A 174 -14.47 8.17 -9.34
C LEU A 174 -15.94 8.03 -8.90
N ASP A 175 -16.83 7.58 -9.77
CA ASP A 175 -18.22 7.28 -9.43
C ASP A 175 -18.34 6.08 -8.49
N GLN A 176 -17.55 5.03 -8.71
CA GLN A 176 -17.49 3.86 -7.81
C GLN A 176 -16.84 4.21 -6.47
N VAL A 177 -15.75 5.00 -6.49
CA VAL A 177 -15.13 5.53 -5.27
C VAL A 177 -16.16 6.32 -4.46
N ARG A 178 -16.88 7.25 -5.12
CA ARG A 178 -17.93 8.05 -4.48
C ARG A 178 -19.04 7.19 -3.89
N ALA A 179 -19.54 6.21 -4.63
CA ALA A 179 -20.60 5.31 -4.15
C ALA A 179 -20.20 4.55 -2.88
N LYS A 180 -18.94 4.08 -2.79
CA LYS A 180 -18.43 3.42 -1.58
C LYS A 180 -18.21 4.41 -0.42
N LEU A 181 -17.70 5.61 -0.70
CA LEU A 181 -17.53 6.64 0.33
C LEU A 181 -18.85 7.13 0.90
N GLU A 182 -19.94 7.17 0.10
CA GLU A 182 -21.29 7.47 0.61
C GLU A 182 -21.76 6.44 1.66
N VAL A 183 -21.38 5.16 1.52
CA VAL A 183 -21.67 4.10 2.52
C VAL A 183 -21.00 4.41 3.86
N LEU A 184 -19.84 5.05 3.86
CA LEU A 184 -19.06 5.36 5.06
C LEU A 184 -19.47 6.65 5.75
N LYS A 185 -20.45 7.41 5.21
CA LYS A 185 -21.01 8.58 5.87
C LYS A 185 -21.72 8.13 7.14
N GLY A 186 -21.15 8.47 8.28
CA GLY A 186 -21.61 8.06 9.59
C GLY A 186 -20.46 7.53 10.45
N ASP A 187 -20.79 6.80 11.48
CA ASP A 187 -19.81 6.21 12.39
C ASP A 187 -19.33 4.85 11.85
N SER A 188 -18.32 4.86 11.00
CA SER A 188 -17.68 3.65 10.49
C SER A 188 -16.22 3.56 10.96
N ARG A 189 -15.81 2.36 11.41
CA ARG A 189 -14.41 2.06 11.74
C ARG A 189 -13.58 1.74 10.50
N LEU A 190 -14.21 1.52 9.34
CA LEU A 190 -13.53 1.17 8.11
C LEU A 190 -12.86 2.41 7.50
N GLU A 191 -11.55 2.34 7.34
CA GLU A 191 -10.75 3.34 6.64
C GLU A 191 -10.65 2.98 5.14
N PHE A 192 -11.06 3.90 4.27
CA PHE A 192 -11.02 3.75 2.81
C PHE A 192 -9.75 4.39 2.23
N TYR A 193 -8.99 3.63 1.44
CA TYR A 193 -7.78 4.08 0.77
C TYR A 193 -7.90 3.89 -0.75
N ASP A 194 -7.73 4.96 -1.51
CA ASP A 194 -7.65 4.89 -2.98
C ASP A 194 -6.24 4.49 -3.42
N ALA A 195 -6.15 3.56 -4.36
CA ALA A 195 -4.87 3.10 -4.91
C ALA A 195 -4.46 3.87 -6.17
N HIS A 196 -5.36 4.67 -6.77
CA HIS A 196 -5.14 5.31 -8.05
C HIS A 196 -4.68 6.75 -7.87
N THR A 197 -3.40 7.02 -8.08
CA THR A 197 -2.79 8.34 -7.89
C THR A 197 -3.46 9.46 -8.71
N PRO A 198 -3.93 9.24 -9.96
CA PRO A 198 -4.71 10.26 -10.69
C PRO A 198 -6.01 10.67 -10.02
N ASN A 199 -6.51 9.92 -9.04
CA ASN A 199 -7.69 10.27 -8.27
C ASN A 199 -7.38 10.95 -6.93
N ALA A 200 -6.10 11.09 -6.54
CA ALA A 200 -5.70 11.40 -5.17
C ALA A 200 -6.44 12.61 -4.58
N MET A 201 -6.36 13.76 -5.22
CA MET A 201 -7.05 14.98 -4.77
C MET A 201 -8.56 14.73 -4.64
N TYR A 202 -9.18 14.15 -5.66
CA TYR A 202 -10.64 13.99 -5.70
C TYR A 202 -11.15 13.02 -4.64
N SER A 203 -10.52 11.85 -4.49
CA SER A 203 -10.94 10.87 -3.49
C SER A 203 -10.71 11.37 -2.06
N LEU A 204 -9.61 12.08 -1.78
CA LEU A 204 -9.34 12.69 -0.48
C LEU A 204 -10.38 13.78 -0.14
N GLN A 205 -10.75 14.63 -1.12
CA GLN A 205 -11.79 15.66 -0.93
C GLN A 205 -13.19 15.06 -0.78
N MET A 206 -13.47 13.91 -1.41
CA MET A 206 -14.73 13.16 -1.22
C MET A 206 -14.82 12.43 0.11
N GLY A 207 -13.75 12.36 0.90
CA GLY A 207 -13.78 11.77 2.24
C GLY A 207 -12.98 10.48 2.40
N ALA A 208 -12.21 10.03 1.39
CA ALA A 208 -11.29 8.92 1.57
C ALA A 208 -10.35 9.18 2.76
N LYS A 209 -10.05 8.15 3.55
CA LYS A 209 -9.13 8.27 4.69
C LYS A 209 -7.71 8.50 4.22
N GLY A 210 -7.38 8.02 3.03
CA GLY A 210 -6.04 8.22 2.49
C GLY A 210 -5.80 7.58 1.13
N MET A 211 -4.53 7.49 0.80
CA MET A 211 -4.01 6.87 -0.41
C MET A 211 -3.15 5.66 -0.09
N SER A 212 -3.23 4.61 -0.95
CA SER A 212 -2.38 3.41 -0.85
C SER A 212 -1.92 2.97 -2.25
N SER A 213 -1.12 3.82 -2.89
CA SER A 213 -0.70 3.68 -4.29
C SER A 213 0.76 3.25 -4.44
N ILE A 214 1.11 2.75 -5.64
CA ILE A 214 2.48 2.38 -5.98
C ILE A 214 3.44 3.57 -6.05
N SER A 215 2.92 4.79 -6.26
CA SER A 215 3.68 6.04 -6.34
C SER A 215 4.53 6.29 -5.08
N GLY A 216 4.09 5.78 -3.93
CA GLY A 216 4.87 5.84 -2.69
C GLY A 216 6.17 5.04 -2.70
N ASN A 217 6.37 4.15 -3.68
CA ASN A 217 7.64 3.47 -3.88
C ASN A 217 8.65 4.31 -4.70
N PHE A 218 8.25 5.53 -5.07
CA PHE A 218 9.08 6.49 -5.81
C PHE A 218 9.30 7.76 -4.99
N TYR A 219 8.21 8.41 -4.61
CA TYR A 219 8.20 9.72 -3.97
C TYR A 219 7.14 9.80 -2.85
N PRO A 220 7.33 9.05 -1.74
CA PRO A 220 6.34 9.00 -0.66
C PRO A 220 6.06 10.37 -0.03
N GLU A 221 7.07 11.28 0.03
CA GLU A 221 6.93 12.64 0.56
C GLU A 221 5.84 13.44 -0.17
N ILE A 222 5.76 13.25 -1.49
CA ILE A 222 4.76 13.91 -2.34
C ILE A 222 3.36 13.44 -2.02
N LEU A 223 3.19 12.13 -1.78
CA LEU A 223 1.89 11.55 -1.43
C LEU A 223 1.48 11.91 0.00
N VAL A 224 2.44 12.01 0.93
CA VAL A 224 2.21 12.52 2.28
C VAL A 224 1.73 13.98 2.21
N TRP A 225 2.47 14.83 1.48
CA TRP A 225 2.06 16.23 1.29
C TRP A 225 0.67 16.36 0.66
N MET A 226 0.35 15.54 -0.35
CA MET A 226 -0.98 15.51 -0.96
C MET A 226 -2.07 15.14 0.07
N CYS A 227 -1.84 14.12 0.89
CA CYS A 227 -2.76 13.72 1.96
C CYS A 227 -2.97 14.85 2.97
N ASP A 228 -1.90 15.52 3.39
CA ASP A 228 -1.96 16.58 4.39
C ASP A 228 -2.67 17.84 3.87
N ASN A 229 -2.63 18.10 2.55
CA ASN A 229 -3.09 19.37 1.98
C ASN A 229 -4.32 19.28 1.06
N ALA A 230 -4.76 18.07 0.65
CA ALA A 230 -5.85 17.92 -0.33
C ALA A 230 -7.15 18.64 0.06
N THR A 231 -7.42 18.80 1.36
CA THR A 231 -8.63 19.49 1.89
C THR A 231 -8.33 20.88 2.48
N ASN A 232 -7.09 21.36 2.37
CA ASN A 232 -6.68 22.68 2.85
C ASN A 232 -7.04 23.75 1.80
N PRO A 233 -7.98 24.69 2.08
CA PRO A 233 -8.38 25.70 1.11
C PRO A 233 -7.26 26.66 0.73
N ASP A 234 -6.28 26.89 1.62
CA ASP A 234 -5.17 27.81 1.37
C ASP A 234 -4.12 27.19 0.42
N LYS A 235 -4.19 25.87 0.16
CA LYS A 235 -3.26 25.10 -0.67
C LYS A 235 -3.90 24.58 -1.97
N GLN A 236 -5.12 24.99 -2.27
CA GLN A 236 -5.90 24.43 -3.37
C GLN A 236 -5.17 24.52 -4.75
N LYS A 237 -4.48 25.63 -5.03
CA LYS A 237 -3.75 25.82 -6.28
C LYS A 237 -2.57 24.87 -6.41
N GLU A 238 -1.81 24.71 -5.34
CA GLU A 238 -0.67 23.78 -5.27
C GLU A 238 -1.14 22.32 -5.38
N VAL A 239 -2.26 21.99 -4.73
CA VAL A 239 -2.89 20.65 -4.79
C VAL A 239 -3.35 20.33 -6.22
N GLU A 240 -4.04 21.24 -6.91
CA GLU A 240 -4.49 21.06 -8.29
C GLU A 240 -3.31 20.93 -9.27
N TRP A 241 -2.28 21.75 -9.09
CA TRP A 241 -1.05 21.67 -9.87
C TRP A 241 -0.37 20.33 -9.68
N LEU A 242 -0.15 19.90 -8.43
CA LEU A 242 0.47 18.61 -8.10
C LEU A 242 -0.35 17.45 -8.64
N GLN A 243 -1.68 17.48 -8.52
CA GLN A 243 -2.57 16.46 -9.07
C GLN A 243 -2.39 16.33 -10.59
N SER A 244 -2.28 17.45 -11.32
CA SER A 244 -2.00 17.45 -12.76
C SER A 244 -0.66 16.79 -13.09
N GLU A 245 0.38 17.09 -12.31
CA GLU A 245 1.71 16.49 -12.49
C GLU A 245 1.71 14.99 -12.19
N LEU A 246 1.10 14.56 -11.09
CA LEU A 246 0.96 13.15 -10.73
C LEU A 246 0.21 12.36 -11.80
N THR A 247 -0.86 12.92 -12.34
CA THR A 247 -1.65 12.28 -13.43
C THR A 247 -0.82 12.05 -14.70
N LYS A 248 0.09 12.98 -15.04
CA LYS A 248 0.99 12.83 -16.20
C LYS A 248 2.05 11.75 -15.99
N VAL A 249 2.50 11.55 -14.76
CA VAL A 249 3.60 10.64 -14.42
C VAL A 249 3.12 9.23 -14.10
N ASP A 250 1.88 9.07 -13.60
CA ASP A 250 1.34 7.79 -13.18
C ASP A 250 1.51 6.65 -14.21
N PRO A 251 1.16 6.80 -15.49
CA PRO A 251 1.36 5.73 -16.48
C PRO A 251 2.82 5.31 -16.64
N LEU A 252 3.75 6.24 -16.42
CA LEU A 252 5.18 6.03 -16.64
C LEU A 252 5.83 5.20 -15.52
N ILE A 253 5.34 5.33 -14.28
CA ILE A 253 5.86 4.54 -13.14
C ILE A 253 5.38 3.09 -13.14
N HIS A 254 4.32 2.77 -13.88
CA HIS A 254 3.85 1.39 -14.07
C HIS A 254 4.76 0.55 -14.98
N ILE A 255 5.61 1.20 -15.79
CA ILE A 255 6.53 0.53 -16.71
C ILE A 255 7.48 -0.38 -15.92
N ALA A 256 7.46 -1.68 -16.22
CA ALA A 256 8.31 -2.70 -15.57
C ALA A 256 8.29 -2.68 -14.02
N TYR A 257 7.17 -2.29 -13.42
CA TYR A 257 7.01 -2.34 -11.96
C TYR A 257 7.00 -3.80 -11.45
N PRO A 258 7.66 -4.15 -10.31
CA PRO A 258 8.27 -3.23 -9.32
C PRO A 258 9.74 -2.88 -9.58
N MET A 259 10.37 -3.31 -10.68
CA MET A 259 11.78 -3.01 -10.96
C MET A 259 12.02 -1.52 -11.19
N SER A 260 11.06 -0.81 -11.80
CA SER A 260 11.10 0.65 -11.93
C SER A 260 11.22 1.35 -10.59
N ALA A 261 10.44 0.93 -9.60
CA ALA A 261 10.53 1.45 -8.24
C ALA A 261 11.87 1.13 -7.57
N LYS A 262 12.36 -0.12 -7.70
CA LYS A 262 13.67 -0.53 -7.17
C LYS A 262 14.82 0.29 -7.78
N TYR A 263 14.76 0.55 -9.09
CA TYR A 263 15.72 1.42 -9.77
C TYR A 263 15.67 2.85 -9.24
N PHE A 264 14.46 3.41 -9.12
CA PHE A 264 14.26 4.78 -8.66
C PHE A 264 14.75 4.97 -7.21
N LEU A 265 14.44 4.04 -6.30
CA LEU A 265 14.92 4.07 -4.93
C LEU A 265 16.45 3.97 -4.85
N ARG A 266 17.06 3.13 -5.71
CA ARG A 266 18.51 3.06 -5.81
C ARG A 266 19.12 4.38 -6.28
N LYS A 267 18.48 5.06 -7.23
CA LYS A 267 18.91 6.40 -7.68
C LYS A 267 18.82 7.43 -6.56
N ARG A 268 17.88 7.25 -5.64
CA ARG A 268 17.75 8.07 -4.42
C ARG A 268 18.78 7.70 -3.33
N GLY A 269 19.59 6.65 -3.53
CA GLY A 269 20.64 6.23 -2.59
C GLY A 269 20.30 5.02 -1.72
N LEU A 270 19.05 4.45 -1.81
CA LEU A 270 18.73 3.25 -1.05
C LEU A 270 19.42 1.99 -1.63
N PRO A 271 19.80 1.01 -0.79
CA PRO A 271 20.50 -0.20 -1.22
C PRO A 271 19.55 -1.24 -1.85
N THR A 272 18.65 -0.78 -2.71
CA THR A 272 17.72 -1.67 -3.43
C THR A 272 18.37 -2.17 -4.72
N ARG A 273 18.24 -3.48 -4.97
CA ARG A 273 18.69 -4.09 -6.21
C ARG A 273 17.51 -4.23 -7.17
N THR A 274 17.74 -4.04 -8.47
CA THR A 274 16.73 -4.26 -9.53
C THR A 274 16.54 -5.74 -9.80
N ILE A 275 16.24 -6.52 -8.76
CA ILE A 275 15.96 -7.95 -8.81
C ILE A 275 14.50 -8.17 -8.49
N SER A 276 13.79 -8.93 -9.34
CA SER A 276 12.41 -9.33 -9.14
C SER A 276 12.29 -10.85 -9.31
N ARG A 277 11.43 -11.46 -8.51
CA ARG A 277 11.04 -12.87 -8.64
C ARG A 277 9.78 -13.03 -9.48
N ALA A 278 9.00 -11.96 -9.62
CA ALA A 278 7.81 -11.95 -10.46
C ALA A 278 8.12 -11.67 -11.94
N HIS A 279 9.22 -10.97 -12.23
CA HIS A 279 9.59 -10.56 -13.57
C HIS A 279 11.09 -10.76 -13.83
N ALA A 280 11.43 -11.44 -14.93
CA ALA A 280 12.80 -11.72 -15.31
C ALA A 280 13.45 -10.65 -16.21
N LEU A 281 12.73 -9.55 -16.51
CA LEU A 281 13.19 -8.54 -17.47
C LEU A 281 14.01 -7.45 -16.79
N GLU A 282 15.11 -7.05 -17.43
CA GLU A 282 15.87 -5.86 -17.05
C GLU A 282 15.22 -4.60 -17.64
N LEU A 283 15.43 -3.46 -16.97
CA LEU A 283 15.02 -2.15 -17.51
C LEU A 283 15.86 -1.78 -18.73
N THR A 284 15.20 -1.39 -19.82
CA THR A 284 15.89 -0.86 -21.00
C THR A 284 16.52 0.51 -20.73
N PRO A 285 17.47 0.97 -21.56
CA PRO A 285 18.02 2.32 -21.45
C PRO A 285 16.95 3.40 -21.51
N GLU A 286 15.94 3.25 -22.37
CA GLU A 286 14.84 4.21 -22.54
C GLU A 286 13.95 4.26 -21.28
N GLN A 287 13.69 3.10 -20.65
CA GLN A 287 12.94 3.03 -19.40
C GLN A 287 13.71 3.70 -18.25
N LYS A 288 15.04 3.46 -18.17
CA LYS A 288 15.90 4.15 -17.19
C LYS A 288 15.89 5.66 -17.41
N GLN A 289 16.01 6.12 -18.66
CA GLN A 289 15.96 7.55 -18.99
C GLN A 289 14.60 8.16 -18.58
N THR A 290 13.49 7.45 -18.82
CA THR A 290 12.16 7.88 -18.38
C THR A 290 12.10 8.06 -16.85
N LEU A 291 12.62 7.07 -16.11
CA LEU A 291 12.68 7.13 -14.63
C LEU A 291 13.60 8.26 -14.14
N ASP A 292 14.70 8.52 -14.85
CA ASP A 292 15.60 9.64 -14.55
C ASP A 292 14.92 10.99 -14.75
N ASN A 293 14.11 11.13 -15.80
CA ASN A 293 13.29 12.32 -16.03
C ASN A 293 12.22 12.51 -14.93
N ILE A 294 11.60 11.41 -14.48
CA ILE A 294 10.65 11.45 -13.34
C ILE A 294 11.35 11.88 -12.07
N HIS A 295 12.59 11.42 -11.83
CA HIS A 295 13.36 11.87 -10.68
C HIS A 295 13.63 13.38 -10.72
N GLY A 296 13.97 13.95 -11.88
CA GLY A 296 14.11 15.39 -12.06
C GLY A 296 12.80 16.15 -11.76
N ARG A 297 11.65 15.60 -12.18
CA ARG A 297 10.33 16.17 -11.83
C ARG A 297 10.06 16.10 -10.33
N PHE A 298 10.37 14.98 -9.68
CA PHE A 298 10.21 14.84 -8.24
C PHE A 298 11.01 15.91 -7.47
N VAL A 299 12.27 16.14 -7.83
CA VAL A 299 13.09 17.20 -7.23
C VAL A 299 12.42 18.57 -7.41
N HIS A 300 11.98 18.88 -8.63
CA HIS A 300 11.26 20.13 -8.93
C HIS A 300 9.97 20.28 -8.13
N TRP A 301 9.19 19.19 -7.92
CA TRP A 301 7.98 19.24 -7.10
C TRP A 301 8.31 19.56 -5.65
N CYS A 302 9.37 18.94 -5.10
CA CYS A 302 9.81 19.22 -3.74
C CYS A 302 10.25 20.69 -3.57
N GLU A 303 11.01 21.24 -4.52
CA GLU A 303 11.41 22.64 -4.51
C GLU A 303 10.20 23.59 -4.59
N THR A 304 9.28 23.33 -5.51
CA THR A 304 8.09 24.16 -5.72
C THR A 304 7.16 24.18 -4.51
N LEU A 305 6.98 23.04 -3.86
CA LEU A 305 6.07 22.86 -2.72
C LEU A 305 6.77 23.01 -1.37
N GLN A 306 8.07 23.28 -1.38
CA GLN A 306 8.91 23.37 -0.17
C GLN A 306 8.84 22.10 0.69
N ILE A 307 8.81 20.92 0.03
CA ILE A 307 8.83 19.61 0.67
C ILE A 307 10.28 19.22 0.94
N GLN A 308 10.59 18.89 2.18
CA GLN A 308 11.90 18.32 2.50
C GLN A 308 11.96 16.88 1.99
N MET A 309 12.92 16.60 1.11
CA MET A 309 13.22 15.24 0.68
C MET A 309 13.83 14.45 1.85
N VAL A 310 13.51 13.15 1.91
CA VAL A 310 14.17 12.26 2.88
C VAL A 310 15.66 12.28 2.67
N ASP A 311 16.40 12.56 3.74
CA ASP A 311 17.85 12.41 3.78
C ASP A 311 18.21 10.92 3.86
N VAL A 312 18.60 10.36 2.72
CA VAL A 312 18.91 8.94 2.62
C VAL A 312 20.22 8.60 3.34
N ASP A 313 21.17 9.51 3.46
CA ASP A 313 22.41 9.28 4.20
C ASP A 313 22.10 9.11 5.69
N GLU A 314 21.16 9.89 6.24
CA GLU A 314 20.67 9.71 7.62
C GLU A 314 19.95 8.37 7.79
N VAL A 315 19.09 7.97 6.84
CA VAL A 315 18.39 6.66 6.83
C VAL A 315 19.41 5.50 6.77
N MET A 316 20.51 5.68 6.06
CA MET A 316 21.57 4.67 5.89
C MET A 316 22.58 4.65 7.03
N ALA A 317 22.63 5.68 7.88
CA ALA A 317 23.54 5.73 9.01
C ALA A 317 23.34 4.52 9.95
N PRO A 318 24.41 3.95 10.50
CA PRO A 318 24.30 2.89 11.51
C PRO A 318 23.49 3.41 12.70
N LYS A 319 22.35 2.80 12.97
CA LYS A 319 21.61 3.11 14.20
C LYS A 319 22.40 2.57 15.38
N MET A 320 22.72 3.44 16.35
CA MET A 320 23.26 3.00 17.63
C MET A 320 22.29 1.97 18.25
N PRO A 321 22.77 0.87 18.83
CA PRO A 321 21.91 -0.05 19.58
C PRO A 321 21.16 0.78 20.62
N LEU A 322 19.85 0.58 20.70
CA LEU A 322 19.06 1.14 21.80
C LEU A 322 19.72 0.64 23.10
N ASP A 323 20.13 1.59 23.94
CA ASP A 323 20.69 1.27 25.25
C ASP A 323 19.64 0.44 26.02
N PRO A 324 19.96 -0.79 26.45
CA PRO A 324 18.98 -1.63 27.15
C PRO A 324 18.64 -1.13 28.57
N ALA A 325 19.03 0.10 28.91
CA ALA A 325 18.91 0.68 30.25
C ALA A 325 18.06 1.99 30.31
N ILE A 326 16.94 2.05 29.52
CA ILE A 326 15.88 3.05 29.78
C ILE A 326 14.53 2.32 29.76
#